data_ac167dc94f8be0b0e0c0a38920fec544
#
_entry.id   ac167dc94f8be0b0e0c0a38920fec544
#
_cell.length_a   1.000
_cell.length_b   1.000
_cell.length_c   1.000
_cell.angle_alpha   90.00
_cell.angle_beta   90.00
_cell.angle_gamma   90.00
#
_symmetry.space_group_name_H-M   'P 1'
#
loop_
_entity.id
_entity.type
_entity.pdbx_description
1 polymer ?
#
loop_
_entity_poly.entity_id
_entity_poly.type
_entity_poly.pdbx_seq_one_letter_code
_entity_poly.pdbx_strand_id
1 'polypeptide(L)'
;QYLINALFWLATRVPLAWPLRVRRSAAKVYHFGGLHSGAAVAATGWFAAMVGVQVARHLQQPGSVSSAWLWLSSVLLGLLMLIVVMALPWIRGRFHNGFERVHRFAGWGALLLFWGLTLLASSEASTPLSHSGSFWVLVLLTLSIASPWLRLRKVAIKQTRPSTHAVLTRFSHTTPFAGSSTAISRNPLLEWHSFANIPAPGE
;
A
#
# COMPACT_ATOMS: atom_id res chain seq x y z
N GLN A 1 -2.16 -18.06 0.09
CA GLN A 1 -2.42 -18.72 1.38
C GLN A 1 -1.19 -19.49 1.89
N TYR A 2 -0.48 -20.26 1.05
CA TYR A 2 0.72 -21.01 1.43
C TYR A 2 1.84 -20.12 1.98
N LEU A 3 2.11 -18.98 1.33
CA LEU A 3 3.13 -18.02 1.79
C LEU A 3 2.75 -17.45 3.17
N ILE A 4 1.48 -17.05 3.36
CA ILE A 4 1.00 -16.51 4.63
C ILE A 4 1.12 -17.57 5.73
N ASN A 5 0.74 -18.80 5.45
CA ASN A 5 0.86 -19.90 6.41
C ASN A 5 2.33 -20.20 6.75
N ALA A 6 3.24 -20.16 5.76
CA ALA A 6 4.67 -20.34 5.99
C ALA A 6 5.26 -19.21 6.86
N LEU A 7 4.88 -17.96 6.59
CA LEU A 7 5.31 -16.81 7.39
C LEU A 7 4.75 -16.84 8.81
N PHE A 8 3.48 -17.26 8.96
CA PHE A 8 2.86 -17.44 10.26
C PHE A 8 3.54 -18.55 11.06
N TRP A 9 3.84 -19.69 10.40
CA TRP A 9 4.59 -20.78 11.00
C TRP A 9 5.99 -20.31 11.45
N LEU A 10 6.70 -19.60 10.59
CA LEU A 10 8.01 -19.03 10.91
C LEU A 10 7.93 -18.08 12.10
N ALA A 11 6.91 -17.21 12.16
CA ALA A 11 6.74 -16.24 13.24
C ALA A 11 6.39 -16.90 14.59
N THR A 12 5.69 -18.04 14.58
CA THR A 12 5.12 -18.65 15.79
C THR A 12 5.84 -19.90 16.28
N ARG A 13 6.60 -20.58 15.39
CA ARG A 13 7.22 -21.90 15.66
C ARG A 13 8.73 -21.90 15.64
N VAL A 14 9.37 -20.73 15.79
CA VAL A 14 10.84 -20.65 15.88
C VAL A 14 11.33 -21.39 17.14
N PRO A 15 12.34 -22.29 17.01
CA PRO A 15 12.87 -23.06 18.13
C PRO A 15 13.30 -22.16 19.29
N LEU A 16 12.98 -22.57 20.51
CA LEU A 16 13.33 -21.84 21.73
C LEU A 16 14.85 -21.75 21.95
N ALA A 17 15.61 -22.68 21.38
CA ALA A 17 17.07 -22.67 21.42
C ALA A 17 17.73 -21.53 20.63
N TRP A 18 16.99 -20.89 19.73
CA TRP A 18 17.55 -19.79 18.96
C TRP A 18 17.71 -18.51 19.79
N PRO A 19 18.76 -17.70 19.52
CA PRO A 19 18.98 -16.44 20.22
C PRO A 19 17.74 -15.54 20.20
N LEU A 20 17.48 -14.86 21.31
CA LEU A 20 16.28 -14.03 21.48
C LEU A 20 16.12 -12.97 20.37
N ARG A 21 17.24 -12.38 19.90
CA ARG A 21 17.23 -11.40 18.79
C ARG A 21 16.67 -12.01 17.50
N VAL A 22 17.09 -13.23 17.17
CA VAL A 22 16.61 -13.96 15.97
C VAL A 22 15.13 -14.29 16.11
N ARG A 23 14.70 -14.77 17.27
CA ARG A 23 13.31 -15.09 17.56
C ARG A 23 12.40 -13.84 17.47
N ARG A 24 12.86 -12.70 17.99
CA ARG A 24 12.15 -11.42 17.88
C ARG A 24 12.04 -10.95 16.43
N SER A 25 13.09 -11.13 15.63
CA SER A 25 13.07 -10.79 14.20
C SER A 25 12.13 -11.72 13.43
N ALA A 26 12.17 -13.03 13.69
CA ALA A 26 11.25 -13.99 13.08
C ALA A 26 9.78 -13.68 13.43
N ALA A 27 9.48 -13.35 14.67
CA ALA A 27 8.13 -12.94 15.08
C ALA A 27 7.62 -11.68 14.37
N LYS A 28 8.51 -10.82 13.90
CA LYS A 28 8.16 -9.60 13.14
C LYS A 28 7.97 -9.83 11.64
N VAL A 29 8.41 -10.95 11.09
CA VAL A 29 8.27 -11.28 9.66
C VAL A 29 6.81 -11.27 9.22
N TYR A 30 5.87 -11.54 10.12
CA TYR A 30 4.45 -11.45 9.86
C TYR A 30 3.93 -10.00 9.69
N HIS A 31 4.68 -9.01 10.12
CA HIS A 31 4.31 -7.59 10.04
C HIS A 31 4.70 -6.99 8.69
N PHE A 32 3.91 -7.19 7.65
CA PHE A 32 4.13 -6.64 6.31
C PHE A 32 4.19 -5.11 6.24
N GLY A 33 3.64 -4.41 7.24
CA GLY A 33 3.66 -2.95 7.30
C GLY A 33 5.06 -2.34 7.28
N GLY A 34 6.03 -2.97 7.96
CA GLY A 34 7.43 -2.52 7.95
C GLY A 34 8.10 -2.72 6.59
N LEU A 35 7.82 -3.84 5.92
CA LEU A 35 8.32 -4.11 4.57
C LEU A 35 7.76 -3.09 3.56
N HIS A 36 6.45 -2.84 3.61
CA HIS A 36 5.81 -1.85 2.76
C HIS A 36 6.39 -0.45 2.96
N SER A 37 6.51 0.00 4.21
CA SER A 37 7.06 1.33 4.53
C SER A 37 8.52 1.47 4.10
N GLY A 38 9.36 0.47 4.36
CA GLY A 38 10.77 0.47 3.96
C GLY A 38 10.94 0.48 2.45
N ALA A 39 10.18 -0.34 1.72
CA ALA A 39 10.19 -0.37 0.27
C ALA A 39 9.72 0.97 -0.33
N ALA A 40 8.67 1.59 0.23
CA ALA A 40 8.15 2.88 -0.23
C ALA A 40 9.19 4.01 -0.06
N VAL A 41 9.87 4.07 1.09
CA VAL A 41 10.93 5.07 1.33
C VAL A 41 12.10 4.85 0.37
N ALA A 42 12.57 3.61 0.22
CA ALA A 42 13.66 3.29 -0.69
C ALA A 42 13.31 3.62 -2.15
N ALA A 43 12.11 3.22 -2.61
CA ALA A 43 11.64 3.52 -3.96
C ALA A 43 11.52 5.02 -4.22
N THR A 44 10.99 5.78 -3.24
CA THR A 44 10.91 7.25 -3.34
C THR A 44 12.30 7.88 -3.42
N GLY A 45 13.27 7.39 -2.64
CA GLY A 45 14.66 7.87 -2.70
C GLY A 45 15.32 7.61 -4.05
N TRP A 46 15.16 6.41 -4.61
CA TRP A 46 15.67 6.08 -5.95
C TRP A 46 14.98 6.90 -7.04
N PHE A 47 13.67 7.11 -6.94
CA PHE A 47 12.94 7.95 -7.87
C PHE A 47 13.40 9.41 -7.79
N ALA A 48 13.65 9.94 -6.59
CA ALA A 48 14.21 11.28 -6.40
C ALA A 48 15.60 11.42 -7.04
N ALA A 49 16.47 10.42 -6.85
CA ALA A 49 17.79 10.40 -7.50
C ALA A 49 17.67 10.40 -9.03
N MET A 50 16.77 9.59 -9.58
CA MET A 50 16.51 9.55 -11.02
C MET A 50 16.02 10.91 -11.54
N VAL A 51 15.04 11.54 -10.88
CA VAL A 51 14.55 12.87 -11.25
C VAL A 51 15.69 13.91 -11.18
N GLY A 52 16.50 13.88 -10.12
CA GLY A 52 17.67 14.75 -9.96
C GLY A 52 18.66 14.62 -11.11
N VAL A 53 18.97 13.41 -11.55
CA VAL A 53 19.86 13.18 -12.73
C VAL A 53 19.24 13.75 -14.00
N GLN A 54 17.95 13.58 -14.21
CA GLN A 54 17.28 14.09 -15.42
C GLN A 54 17.20 15.63 -15.43
N VAL A 55 16.96 16.25 -14.28
CA VAL A 55 17.03 17.71 -14.13
C VAL A 55 18.44 18.22 -14.43
N ALA A 56 19.48 17.57 -13.86
CA ALA A 56 20.87 17.95 -14.13
C ALA A 56 21.24 17.84 -15.63
N ARG A 57 20.79 16.76 -16.29
CA ARG A 57 20.97 16.60 -17.75
C ARG A 57 20.26 17.70 -18.52
N HIS A 58 19.04 18.04 -18.18
CA HIS A 58 18.30 19.10 -18.87
C HIS A 58 18.97 20.48 -18.70
N LEU A 59 19.55 20.76 -17.53
CA LEU A 59 20.29 22.00 -17.27
C LEU A 59 21.61 22.07 -18.04
N GLN A 60 22.30 20.94 -18.20
CA GLN A 60 23.57 20.87 -18.97
C GLN A 60 23.32 20.85 -20.47
N GLN A 61 22.26 20.24 -20.93
CA GLN A 61 21.89 20.09 -22.34
C GLN A 61 20.37 20.35 -22.48
N PRO A 62 19.97 21.62 -22.66
CA PRO A 62 18.57 21.98 -22.88
C PRO A 62 17.95 21.19 -24.04
N GLY A 63 16.79 20.59 -23.81
CA GLY A 63 16.11 19.75 -24.78
C GLY A 63 16.48 18.26 -24.74
N SER A 64 17.45 17.83 -23.94
CA SER A 64 17.83 16.42 -23.79
C SER A 64 16.75 15.56 -23.07
N VAL A 65 15.89 16.20 -22.31
CA VAL A 65 14.74 15.58 -21.62
C VAL A 65 13.50 16.42 -21.92
N SER A 66 12.38 15.77 -22.22
CA SER A 66 11.16 16.51 -22.51
C SER A 66 10.62 17.23 -21.26
N SER A 67 10.10 18.42 -21.45
CA SER A 67 9.50 19.21 -20.38
C SER A 67 8.32 18.48 -19.74
N ALA A 68 7.53 17.76 -20.53
CA ALA A 68 6.41 16.94 -20.05
C ALA A 68 6.89 15.88 -19.07
N TRP A 69 7.99 15.18 -19.41
CA TRP A 69 8.58 14.17 -18.53
C TRP A 69 9.06 14.80 -17.20
N LEU A 70 9.74 15.93 -17.26
CA LEU A 70 10.21 16.63 -16.05
C LEU A 70 9.07 17.09 -15.17
N TRP A 71 8.02 17.64 -15.74
CA TRP A 71 6.84 18.07 -14.97
C TRP A 71 6.12 16.91 -14.33
N LEU A 72 5.77 15.85 -15.08
CA LEU A 72 5.07 14.68 -14.56
C LEU A 72 5.88 13.99 -13.46
N SER A 73 7.18 13.81 -13.66
CA SER A 73 8.05 13.16 -12.67
C SER A 73 8.22 14.01 -11.41
N SER A 74 8.31 15.33 -11.53
CA SER A 74 8.43 16.24 -10.39
C SER A 74 7.13 16.25 -9.56
N VAL A 75 5.97 16.30 -10.20
CA VAL A 75 4.68 16.22 -9.51
C VAL A 75 4.52 14.88 -8.83
N LEU A 76 4.87 13.78 -9.51
CA LEU A 76 4.85 12.44 -8.92
C LEU A 76 5.79 12.35 -7.71
N LEU A 77 7.00 12.88 -7.80
CA LEU A 77 7.94 12.91 -6.67
C LEU A 77 7.35 13.68 -5.49
N GLY A 78 6.72 14.83 -5.74
CA GLY A 78 6.03 15.60 -4.71
C GLY A 78 4.91 14.80 -4.01
N LEU A 79 4.10 14.05 -4.77
CA LEU A 79 3.07 13.17 -4.20
C LEU A 79 3.67 12.02 -3.38
N LEU A 80 4.72 11.37 -3.88
CA LEU A 80 5.39 10.28 -3.15
C LEU A 80 6.01 10.79 -1.85
N MET A 81 6.67 11.95 -1.87
CA MET A 81 7.21 12.60 -0.68
C MET A 81 6.11 12.94 0.32
N LEU A 82 4.99 13.48 -0.14
CA LEU A 82 3.83 13.78 0.71
C LEU A 82 3.31 12.50 1.40
N ILE A 83 3.16 11.40 0.65
CA ILE A 83 2.73 10.11 1.20
C ILE A 83 3.71 9.61 2.27
N VAL A 84 5.02 9.67 2.00
CA VAL A 84 6.06 9.24 2.95
C VAL A 84 6.05 10.09 4.21
N VAL A 85 5.97 11.42 4.08
CA VAL A 85 5.91 12.35 5.20
C VAL A 85 4.68 12.08 6.08
N MET A 86 3.51 11.95 5.47
CA MET A 86 2.27 11.65 6.20
C MET A 86 2.28 10.28 6.87
N ALA A 87 3.08 9.33 6.36
CA ALA A 87 3.25 8.00 6.94
C ALA A 87 4.21 7.95 8.13
N LEU A 88 4.97 9.03 8.41
CA LEU A 88 5.86 9.09 9.57
C LEU A 88 5.07 8.81 10.86
N PRO A 89 5.58 7.97 11.77
CA PRO A 89 4.82 7.50 12.94
C PRO A 89 4.22 8.64 13.78
N TRP A 90 4.97 9.72 13.96
CA TRP A 90 4.52 10.89 14.72
C TRP A 90 3.35 11.63 14.02
N ILE A 91 3.45 11.88 12.71
CA ILE A 91 2.41 12.56 11.92
C ILE A 91 1.18 11.69 11.83
N ARG A 92 1.35 10.41 11.45
CA ARG A 92 0.26 9.44 11.37
C ARG A 92 -0.47 9.27 12.70
N GLY A 93 0.24 9.24 13.82
CA GLY A 93 -0.39 9.12 15.15
C GLY A 93 -1.24 10.34 15.52
N ARG A 94 -0.83 11.55 15.10
CA ARG A 94 -1.55 12.79 15.40
C ARG A 94 -2.69 13.08 14.41
N PHE A 95 -2.51 12.73 13.13
CA PHE A 95 -3.42 13.06 12.02
C PHE A 95 -3.87 11.80 11.25
N HIS A 96 -4.31 10.78 11.97
CA HIS A 96 -4.63 9.46 11.40
C HIS A 96 -5.57 9.53 10.20
N ASN A 97 -6.71 10.20 10.32
CA ASN A 97 -7.68 10.35 9.23
C ASN A 97 -7.13 11.15 8.04
N GLY A 98 -6.27 12.14 8.32
CA GLY A 98 -5.57 12.91 7.30
C GLY A 98 -4.59 12.03 6.52
N PHE A 99 -3.81 11.23 7.23
CA PHE A 99 -2.92 10.24 6.63
C PHE A 99 -3.68 9.27 5.72
N GLU A 100 -4.79 8.69 6.17
CA GLU A 100 -5.57 7.74 5.35
C GLU A 100 -6.09 8.37 4.06
N ARG A 101 -6.60 9.60 4.13
CA ARG A 101 -7.09 10.34 2.96
C ARG A 101 -5.95 10.64 1.99
N VAL A 102 -4.86 11.23 2.48
CA VAL A 102 -3.70 11.55 1.64
C VAL A 102 -3.14 10.28 1.01
N HIS A 103 -2.91 9.23 1.80
CA HIS A 103 -2.37 7.97 1.29
C HIS A 103 -3.23 7.39 0.18
N ARG A 104 -4.54 7.43 0.32
CA ARG A 104 -5.49 6.93 -0.68
C ARG A 104 -5.51 7.77 -1.95
N PHE A 105 -5.79 9.06 -1.83
CA PHE A 105 -5.99 9.92 -3.00
C PHE A 105 -4.67 10.28 -3.69
N ALA A 106 -3.62 10.57 -2.93
CA ALA A 106 -2.30 10.77 -3.51
C ALA A 106 -1.73 9.47 -4.10
N GLY A 107 -2.04 8.31 -3.50
CA GLY A 107 -1.70 7.00 -4.07
C GLY A 107 -2.36 6.74 -5.42
N TRP A 108 -3.65 7.06 -5.57
CA TRP A 108 -4.33 6.97 -6.87
C TRP A 108 -3.78 7.99 -7.88
N GLY A 109 -3.51 9.22 -7.43
CA GLY A 109 -2.85 10.23 -8.26
C GLY A 109 -1.46 9.80 -8.72
N ALA A 110 -0.67 9.23 -7.83
CA ALA A 110 0.65 8.68 -8.16
C ALA A 110 0.54 7.53 -9.18
N LEU A 111 -0.43 6.62 -9.03
CA LEU A 111 -0.67 5.54 -10.00
C LEU A 111 -0.99 6.11 -11.39
N LEU A 112 -1.86 7.12 -11.48
CA LEU A 112 -2.19 7.78 -12.75
C LEU A 112 -0.97 8.47 -13.37
N LEU A 113 -0.12 9.12 -12.55
CA LEU A 113 1.12 9.75 -13.04
C LEU A 113 2.15 8.72 -13.49
N PHE A 114 2.25 7.57 -12.83
CA PHE A 114 3.09 6.45 -13.30
C PHE A 114 2.62 5.94 -14.66
N TRP A 115 1.30 5.81 -14.86
CA TRP A 115 0.74 5.48 -16.17
C TRP A 115 1.08 6.55 -17.20
N GLY A 116 0.91 7.83 -16.87
CA GLY A 116 1.27 8.95 -17.74
C GLY A 116 2.74 8.93 -18.16
N LEU A 117 3.66 8.72 -17.20
CA LEU A 117 5.09 8.60 -17.49
C LEU A 117 5.42 7.39 -18.38
N THR A 118 4.76 6.25 -18.13
CA THR A 118 4.99 5.04 -18.95
C THR A 118 4.48 5.23 -20.37
N LEU A 119 3.32 5.87 -20.55
CA LEU A 119 2.79 6.20 -21.87
C LEU A 119 3.68 7.20 -22.61
N LEU A 120 4.14 8.24 -21.92
CA LEU A 120 5.04 9.24 -22.47
C LEU A 120 6.36 8.61 -22.91
N ALA A 121 6.98 7.81 -22.05
CA ALA A 121 8.23 7.12 -22.38
C ALA A 121 8.09 6.17 -23.58
N SER A 122 6.96 5.45 -23.69
CA SER A 122 6.67 4.58 -24.83
C SER A 122 6.52 5.39 -26.12
N SER A 123 5.82 6.53 -26.08
CA SER A 123 5.63 7.39 -27.25
C SER A 123 6.94 8.04 -27.71
N GLU A 124 7.75 8.55 -26.79
CA GLU A 124 9.06 9.16 -27.09
C GLU A 124 10.06 8.15 -27.65
N ALA A 125 10.07 6.93 -27.13
CA ALA A 125 10.93 5.86 -27.63
C ALA A 125 10.38 5.13 -28.86
N SER A 126 9.18 5.46 -29.31
CA SER A 126 8.47 4.75 -30.39
C SER A 126 8.42 3.23 -30.19
N THR A 127 8.35 2.78 -28.94
CA THR A 127 8.33 1.35 -28.58
C THR A 127 6.94 0.93 -28.11
N PRO A 128 6.46 -0.28 -28.49
CA PRO A 128 5.17 -0.79 -28.02
C PRO A 128 5.16 -0.92 -26.50
N LEU A 129 4.09 -0.48 -25.84
CA LEU A 129 3.90 -0.58 -24.39
C LEU A 129 4.12 -1.98 -23.82
N SER A 130 3.66 -2.99 -24.56
CA SER A 130 3.78 -4.41 -24.17
C SER A 130 5.23 -4.89 -24.03
N HIS A 131 6.18 -4.21 -24.62
CA HIS A 131 7.62 -4.54 -24.52
C HIS A 131 8.27 -3.92 -23.29
N SER A 132 7.57 -3.02 -22.58
CA SER A 132 8.07 -2.39 -21.36
C SER A 132 7.71 -3.23 -20.12
N GLY A 133 8.72 -3.59 -19.33
CA GLY A 133 8.50 -4.26 -18.03
C GLY A 133 7.68 -3.40 -17.06
N SER A 134 7.87 -2.08 -17.07
CA SER A 134 7.10 -1.13 -16.25
C SER A 134 5.60 -1.15 -16.56
N PHE A 135 5.22 -1.35 -17.81
CA PHE A 135 3.82 -1.51 -18.21
C PHE A 135 3.17 -2.69 -17.47
N TRP A 136 3.79 -3.87 -17.50
CA TRP A 136 3.24 -5.06 -16.86
C TRP A 136 3.21 -4.95 -15.33
N VAL A 137 4.23 -4.33 -14.75
CA VAL A 137 4.23 -4.04 -13.29
C VAL A 137 3.07 -3.10 -12.92
N LEU A 138 2.80 -2.06 -13.72
CA LEU A 138 1.67 -1.15 -13.50
C LEU A 138 0.31 -1.85 -13.69
N VAL A 139 0.19 -2.75 -14.66
CA VAL A 139 -1.03 -3.58 -14.82
C VAL A 139 -1.27 -4.39 -13.55
N LEU A 140 -0.26 -5.12 -13.06
CA LEU A 140 -0.37 -5.92 -11.84
C LEU A 140 -0.69 -5.06 -10.61
N LEU A 141 -0.05 -3.90 -10.49
CA LEU A 141 -0.29 -2.97 -9.40
C LEU A 141 -1.72 -2.42 -9.45
N THR A 142 -2.20 -2.03 -10.63
CA THR A 142 -3.57 -1.54 -10.84
C THR A 142 -4.60 -2.61 -10.47
N LEU A 143 -4.41 -3.84 -10.92
CA LEU A 143 -5.27 -4.98 -10.58
C LEU A 143 -5.25 -5.27 -9.07
N SER A 144 -4.08 -5.18 -8.45
CA SER A 144 -3.93 -5.37 -7.01
C SER A 144 -4.67 -4.30 -6.21
N ILE A 145 -4.60 -3.03 -6.64
CA ILE A 145 -5.31 -1.91 -6.01
C ILE A 145 -6.82 -2.02 -6.25
N ALA A 146 -7.25 -2.45 -7.42
CA ALA A 146 -8.67 -2.64 -7.76
C ALA A 146 -9.29 -3.88 -7.07
N SER A 147 -8.49 -4.89 -6.76
CA SER A 147 -8.96 -6.19 -6.22
C SER A 147 -9.89 -6.09 -5.01
N PRO A 148 -9.64 -5.25 -3.97
CA PRO A 148 -10.56 -5.09 -2.86
C PRO A 148 -11.93 -4.57 -3.28
N TRP A 149 -11.97 -3.67 -4.29
CA TRP A 149 -13.21 -3.09 -4.80
C TRP A 149 -14.09 -4.13 -5.51
N LEU A 150 -13.48 -5.08 -6.20
CA LEU A 150 -14.18 -6.19 -6.87
C LEU A 150 -14.82 -7.18 -5.87
N ARG A 151 -14.35 -7.15 -4.62
CA ARG A 151 -14.83 -8.03 -3.54
C ARG A 151 -15.82 -7.34 -2.60
N LEU A 152 -16.19 -6.10 -2.87
CA LEU A 152 -17.15 -5.37 -2.06
C LEU A 152 -18.50 -6.08 -2.05
N ARG A 153 -19.06 -6.23 -0.84
CA ARG A 153 -20.40 -6.80 -0.64
C ARG A 153 -21.17 -5.97 0.37
N LYS A 154 -22.44 -5.75 0.07
CA LYS A 154 -23.39 -5.24 1.07
C LYS A 154 -23.83 -6.40 1.93
N VAL A 155 -23.57 -6.32 3.21
CA VAL A 155 -23.87 -7.39 4.17
C VAL A 155 -24.71 -6.82 5.28
N ALA A 156 -25.79 -7.53 5.65
CA ALA A 156 -26.58 -7.20 6.83
C ALA A 156 -25.74 -7.49 8.09
N ILE A 157 -25.68 -6.53 8.98
CA ILE A 157 -24.92 -6.65 10.22
C ILE A 157 -25.87 -6.55 11.42
N LYS A 158 -25.66 -7.40 12.43
CA LYS A 158 -26.28 -7.27 13.75
C LYS A 158 -25.26 -6.69 14.71
N GLN A 159 -25.64 -5.62 15.39
CA GLN A 159 -24.76 -4.96 16.36
C GLN A 159 -25.30 -5.18 17.76
N THR A 160 -24.45 -5.60 18.66
CA THR A 160 -24.67 -5.63 20.10
C THR A 160 -23.62 -4.79 20.80
N ARG A 161 -24.03 -4.04 21.80
CA ARG A 161 -23.14 -3.15 22.55
C ARG A 161 -22.93 -3.74 23.96
N PRO A 162 -21.93 -4.60 24.16
CA PRO A 162 -21.68 -5.22 25.45
C PRO A 162 -21.15 -4.24 26.50
N SER A 163 -20.57 -3.11 26.08
CA SER A 163 -20.11 -2.04 26.96
C SER A 163 -20.13 -0.68 26.27
N THR A 164 -19.80 0.40 27.01
CA THR A 164 -19.67 1.75 26.45
C THR A 164 -18.49 1.89 25.50
N HIS A 165 -17.52 0.98 25.55
CA HIS A 165 -16.27 1.03 24.79
C HIS A 165 -16.17 -0.05 23.70
N ALA A 166 -17.12 -0.98 23.62
CA ALA A 166 -17.08 -2.08 22.67
C ALA A 166 -18.40 -2.24 21.94
N VAL A 167 -18.31 -2.52 20.64
CA VAL A 167 -19.43 -2.91 19.79
C VAL A 167 -19.08 -4.25 19.15
N LEU A 168 -19.92 -5.25 19.36
CA LEU A 168 -19.83 -6.53 18.70
C LEU A 168 -20.68 -6.50 17.43
N THR A 169 -20.05 -6.72 16.29
CA THR A 169 -20.72 -6.79 14.99
C THR A 169 -20.69 -8.22 14.49
N ARG A 170 -21.87 -8.80 14.25
CA ARG A 170 -22.03 -10.14 13.66
C ARG A 170 -22.55 -10.04 12.24
N PHE A 171 -22.02 -10.87 11.36
CA PHE A 171 -22.44 -11.01 9.97
C PHE A 171 -22.29 -12.46 9.51
N SER A 172 -23.14 -12.89 8.57
CA SER A 172 -23.20 -14.28 8.09
C SER A 172 -22.56 -14.48 6.71
N HIS A 173 -21.77 -13.51 6.24
CA HIS A 173 -21.23 -13.53 4.87
C HIS A 173 -20.07 -14.51 4.69
N THR A 174 -19.21 -14.62 5.68
CA THR A 174 -18.02 -15.49 5.65
C THR A 174 -17.57 -15.74 7.08
N THR A 175 -16.93 -16.87 7.31
CA THR A 175 -16.29 -17.18 8.59
C THR A 175 -14.86 -16.65 8.54
N PRO A 176 -14.53 -15.57 9.25
CA PRO A 176 -13.17 -15.07 9.30
C PRO A 176 -12.30 -16.01 10.14
N PHE A 177 -11.05 -16.19 9.73
CA PHE A 177 -10.11 -16.97 10.54
C PHE A 177 -9.43 -16.11 11.61
N ALA A 178 -8.98 -16.76 12.68
CA ALA A 178 -8.32 -16.08 13.80
C ALA A 178 -7.08 -15.31 13.32
N GLY A 179 -6.89 -14.08 13.84
CA GLY A 179 -5.78 -13.21 13.48
C GLY A 179 -5.97 -12.43 12.18
N SER A 180 -7.10 -12.59 11.49
CA SER A 180 -7.47 -11.73 10.36
C SER A 180 -8.21 -10.47 10.83
N SER A 181 -8.41 -9.53 9.92
CA SER A 181 -9.24 -8.34 10.14
C SER A 181 -10.29 -8.20 9.05
N THR A 182 -11.45 -7.68 9.40
CA THR A 182 -12.49 -7.31 8.44
C THR A 182 -12.58 -5.81 8.36
N ALA A 183 -12.48 -5.26 7.14
CA ALA A 183 -12.69 -3.85 6.91
C ALA A 183 -14.15 -3.57 6.55
N ILE A 184 -14.78 -2.63 7.23
CA ILE A 184 -16.15 -2.20 7.03
C ILE A 184 -16.16 -0.74 6.61
N SER A 185 -17.04 -0.36 5.68
CA SER A 185 -17.22 1.01 5.22
C SER A 185 -18.67 1.30 4.94
N ARG A 186 -19.11 2.53 5.21
CA ARG A 186 -20.38 3.08 4.71
C ARG A 186 -20.20 3.68 3.32
N ASN A 187 -19.05 4.31 3.10
CA ASN A 187 -18.67 4.87 1.81
C ASN A 187 -17.26 4.36 1.43
N PRO A 188 -17.18 3.31 0.59
CA PRO A 188 -15.91 2.69 0.24
C PRO A 188 -14.89 3.62 -0.42
N LEU A 189 -15.33 4.74 -1.01
CA LEU A 189 -14.43 5.74 -1.59
C LEU A 189 -13.76 6.61 -0.52
N LEU A 190 -14.45 6.88 0.59
CA LEU A 190 -14.02 7.88 1.57
C LEU A 190 -13.44 7.31 2.85
N GLU A 191 -13.94 6.16 3.32
CA GLU A 191 -13.58 5.64 4.63
C GLU A 191 -13.51 4.11 4.68
N TRP A 192 -12.63 3.59 5.51
CA TRP A 192 -12.53 2.18 5.84
C TRP A 192 -12.15 2.01 7.29
N HIS A 193 -12.86 1.14 8.00
CA HIS A 193 -12.59 0.83 9.39
C HIS A 193 -12.27 -0.66 9.53
N SER A 194 -11.08 -0.97 10.01
CA SER A 194 -10.64 -2.35 10.23
C SER A 194 -10.98 -2.80 11.64
N PHE A 195 -11.59 -3.97 11.74
CA PHE A 195 -11.95 -4.62 13.00
C PHE A 195 -11.25 -5.97 13.12
N ALA A 196 -10.78 -6.29 14.32
CA ALA A 196 -10.24 -7.60 14.61
C ALA A 196 -11.37 -8.65 14.55
N ASN A 197 -11.06 -9.78 13.92
CA ASN A 197 -11.96 -10.93 13.89
C ASN A 197 -11.69 -11.80 15.11
N ILE A 198 -12.73 -12.01 15.91
CA ILE A 198 -12.72 -12.89 17.07
C ILE A 198 -13.52 -14.12 16.70
N PRO A 199 -12.92 -15.31 16.60
CA PRO A 199 -13.67 -16.52 16.33
C PRO A 199 -14.62 -16.80 17.50
N ALA A 200 -15.88 -17.10 17.18
CA ALA A 200 -16.84 -17.55 18.20
C ALA A 200 -16.58 -19.02 18.53
N PRO A 201 -16.64 -19.42 19.80
CA PRO A 201 -16.54 -20.83 20.16
C PRO A 201 -17.69 -21.63 19.52
N GLY A 202 -17.35 -22.61 18.69
CA GLY A 202 -18.32 -23.53 18.09
C GLY A 202 -18.95 -23.12 16.77
N GLU A 203 -18.44 -22.07 16.10
CA GLU A 203 -18.80 -21.68 14.72
C GLU A 203 -17.63 -21.87 13.75
#